data_1e0a26ecf90e935a05c310c05d636fa4
#
_entry.id   1e0a26ecf90e935a05c310c05d636fa4
#
_cell.length_a   1.000
_cell.length_b   1.000
_cell.length_c   1.000
_cell.angle_alpha   90.00
_cell.angle_beta   90.00
_cell.angle_gamma   90.00
#
_symmetry.space_group_name_H-M   'P 1'
#
loop_
_entity.id
_entity.type
_entity.pdbx_description
1 polymer ?
#
loop_
_entity_poly.entity_id
_entity_poly.type
_entity_poly.pdbx_seq_one_letter_code
_entity_poly.pdbx_strand_id
1 'polypeptide(L)'
;MARRKIIAGNWKMNKTPREAGALINELKPVVATEDADVVFCVPAISIIPAIEAAKGSNIEIGAENMYFEESGAYTGEIAPNMLTDVGVKYVIIGHSERREYFAETDETVNKKVKKAFEHGITPIVCCGETLTQREQGVTIDFIRQQIKIAFLDVTADQAKTAVIAYEPIWAIGTGKVATTEQAQEICAAIRKCIGEIYDEATAEAIRIQYGGSVSAASAPELFAQADIDGGLVGGASLKPDFGKIVNYK
;
A
#
# COMPACT_ATOMS: atom_id res chain seq x y z
N MET A 1 8.03 8.16 19.62
CA MET A 1 7.82 9.27 18.64
C MET A 1 6.66 8.84 17.73
N ALA A 2 5.85 9.79 17.25
CA ALA A 2 4.80 9.44 16.28
C ALA A 2 5.42 8.87 15.00
N ARG A 3 4.82 7.80 14.44
CA ARG A 3 5.24 7.22 13.15
C ARG A 3 4.99 8.23 12.01
N ARG A 4 5.95 8.33 11.09
CA ARG A 4 5.81 9.18 9.91
C ARG A 4 4.67 8.66 9.04
N LYS A 5 3.76 9.54 8.65
CA LYS A 5 2.63 9.16 7.79
C LYS A 5 3.12 8.79 6.39
N ILE A 6 2.39 7.88 5.72
CA ILE A 6 2.60 7.53 4.32
C ILE A 6 1.27 7.57 3.57
N ILE A 7 1.22 8.38 2.52
CA ILE A 7 0.04 8.53 1.68
C ILE A 7 0.39 8.01 0.29
N ALA A 8 -0.10 6.82 -0.02
CA ALA A 8 0.18 6.15 -1.29
C ALA A 8 -1.05 6.20 -2.21
N GLY A 9 -0.84 6.63 -3.44
CA GLY A 9 -1.84 6.54 -4.51
C GLY A 9 -1.70 5.21 -5.23
N ASN A 10 -2.73 4.39 -5.26
CA ASN A 10 -2.84 3.24 -6.13
C ASN A 10 -3.63 3.65 -7.38
N TRP A 11 -2.94 3.82 -8.50
CA TRP A 11 -3.59 4.30 -9.72
C TRP A 11 -4.39 3.21 -10.43
N LYS A 12 -4.15 1.95 -10.07
CA LYS A 12 -4.78 0.81 -10.70
C LYS A 12 -4.59 0.85 -12.24
N MET A 13 -5.47 0.28 -13.02
CA MET A 13 -5.39 0.28 -14.49
C MET A 13 -5.88 1.62 -15.07
N ASN A 14 -5.17 2.71 -14.74
CA ASN A 14 -5.49 4.06 -15.25
C ASN A 14 -4.24 4.78 -15.73
N LYS A 15 -4.44 5.70 -16.66
CA LYS A 15 -3.44 6.59 -17.25
C LYS A 15 -2.44 5.89 -18.17
N THR A 16 -2.40 6.38 -19.38
CA THR A 16 -1.33 6.07 -20.33
C THR A 16 0.00 6.68 -19.86
N PRO A 17 1.16 6.24 -20.37
CA PRO A 17 2.45 6.81 -19.98
C PRO A 17 2.55 8.34 -20.11
N ARG A 18 1.96 8.90 -21.16
CA ARG A 18 1.92 10.36 -21.38
C ARG A 18 1.05 11.07 -20.34
N GLU A 19 -0.12 10.52 -20.05
CA GLU A 19 -1.04 11.07 -19.04
C GLU A 19 -0.47 10.93 -17.63
N ALA A 20 0.30 9.87 -17.36
CA ALA A 20 0.95 9.65 -16.06
C ALA A 20 1.96 10.76 -15.77
N GLY A 21 2.87 11.07 -16.69
CA GLY A 21 3.82 12.17 -16.55
C GLY A 21 3.12 13.54 -16.39
N ALA A 22 2.06 13.78 -17.16
CA ALA A 22 1.28 15.02 -17.05
C ALA A 22 0.62 15.17 -15.67
N LEU A 23 -0.02 14.10 -15.17
CA LEU A 23 -0.69 14.10 -13.88
C LEU A 23 0.31 14.27 -12.71
N ILE A 24 1.48 13.62 -12.74
CA ILE A 24 2.53 13.84 -11.74
C ILE A 24 2.93 15.32 -11.70
N ASN A 25 3.16 15.95 -12.86
CA ASN A 25 3.51 17.38 -12.91
C ASN A 25 2.39 18.29 -12.35
N GLU A 26 1.12 17.95 -12.58
CA GLU A 26 -0.03 18.66 -12.00
C GLU A 26 -0.11 18.49 -10.48
N LEU A 27 0.18 17.28 -9.97
CA LEU A 27 0.07 16.95 -8.56
C LEU A 27 1.25 17.44 -7.72
N LYS A 28 2.46 17.57 -8.29
CA LYS A 28 3.67 18.00 -7.58
C LYS A 28 3.44 19.18 -6.61
N PRO A 29 2.88 20.32 -7.05
CA PRO A 29 2.75 21.47 -6.15
C PRO A 29 1.71 21.26 -5.05
N VAL A 30 0.71 20.38 -5.27
CA VAL A 30 -0.38 20.17 -4.30
C VAL A 30 -0.10 19.06 -3.30
N VAL A 31 0.89 18.19 -3.57
CA VAL A 31 1.31 17.11 -2.66
C VAL A 31 2.66 17.40 -1.99
N ALA A 32 3.22 18.60 -2.17
CA ALA A 32 4.44 19.01 -1.51
C ALA A 32 4.22 19.05 0.02
N THR A 33 4.99 18.27 0.76
CA THR A 33 4.93 18.18 2.23
C THR A 33 6.22 17.61 2.79
N GLU A 34 6.56 18.00 4.01
CA GLU A 34 7.63 17.38 4.81
C GLU A 34 7.08 16.42 5.86
N ASP A 35 5.75 16.39 6.05
CA ASP A 35 5.08 15.67 7.15
C ASP A 35 4.77 14.20 6.83
N ALA A 36 4.78 13.82 5.55
CA ALA A 36 4.46 12.48 5.09
C ALA A 36 5.35 12.03 3.92
N ASP A 37 5.45 10.71 3.76
CA ASP A 37 5.94 10.12 2.52
C ASP A 37 4.79 10.07 1.51
N VAL A 38 5.03 10.58 0.31
CA VAL A 38 4.06 10.59 -0.78
C VAL A 38 4.52 9.63 -1.86
N VAL A 39 3.70 8.61 -2.14
CA VAL A 39 4.02 7.56 -3.09
C VAL A 39 2.93 7.48 -4.16
N PHE A 40 3.31 7.32 -5.43
CA PHE A 40 2.37 6.93 -6.48
C PHE A 40 2.76 5.57 -7.05
N CYS A 41 1.92 4.57 -6.80
CA CYS A 41 2.03 3.26 -7.44
C CYS A 41 1.25 3.31 -8.76
N VAL A 42 1.98 3.12 -9.85
CA VAL A 42 1.48 3.32 -11.22
C VAL A 42 1.61 2.05 -12.05
N PRO A 43 0.82 1.90 -13.14
CA PRO A 43 0.98 0.79 -14.09
C PRO A 43 2.42 0.68 -14.60
N ALA A 44 2.92 -0.55 -14.81
CA ALA A 44 4.32 -0.83 -15.15
C ALA A 44 4.82 -0.02 -16.35
N ILE A 45 3.99 0.14 -17.39
CA ILE A 45 4.34 0.93 -18.58
C ILE A 45 4.47 2.44 -18.30
N SER A 46 3.97 2.92 -17.18
CA SER A 46 3.97 4.33 -16.76
C SER A 46 5.06 4.67 -15.74
N ILE A 47 5.82 3.68 -15.24
CA ILE A 47 6.83 3.88 -14.20
C ILE A 47 7.92 4.87 -14.65
N ILE A 48 8.55 4.65 -15.79
CA ILE A 48 9.65 5.51 -16.27
C ILE A 48 9.18 6.96 -16.47
N PRO A 49 8.11 7.26 -17.21
CA PRO A 49 7.63 8.64 -17.33
C PRO A 49 7.17 9.25 -16.02
N ALA A 50 6.66 8.46 -15.06
CA ALA A 50 6.30 8.94 -13.73
C ALA A 50 7.54 9.32 -12.91
N ILE A 51 8.60 8.51 -12.92
CA ILE A 51 9.89 8.80 -12.26
C ILE A 51 10.49 10.08 -12.84
N GLU A 52 10.54 10.21 -14.15
CA GLU A 52 11.08 11.42 -14.81
C GLU A 52 10.29 12.68 -14.40
N ALA A 53 8.96 12.59 -14.39
CA ALA A 53 8.11 13.69 -13.98
C ALA A 53 8.24 14.02 -12.47
N ALA A 54 8.51 13.03 -11.61
CA ALA A 54 8.65 13.21 -10.17
C ALA A 54 9.98 13.86 -9.73
N LYS A 55 10.98 13.92 -10.61
CA LYS A 55 12.30 14.51 -10.28
C LYS A 55 12.20 15.90 -9.65
N GLY A 56 12.97 16.12 -8.59
CA GLY A 56 12.99 17.38 -7.85
C GLY A 56 11.75 17.62 -6.99
N SER A 57 11.01 16.59 -6.63
CA SER A 57 9.89 16.64 -5.67
C SER A 57 10.06 15.62 -4.55
N ASN A 58 9.13 15.62 -3.59
CA ASN A 58 9.03 14.64 -2.51
C ASN A 58 8.24 13.37 -2.92
N ILE A 59 7.93 13.22 -4.21
CA ILE A 59 7.15 12.09 -4.71
C ILE A 59 8.07 10.90 -4.98
N GLU A 60 7.76 9.76 -4.38
CA GLU A 60 8.36 8.47 -4.71
C GLU A 60 7.43 7.67 -5.64
N ILE A 61 8.02 6.92 -6.56
CA ILE A 61 7.25 6.07 -7.48
C ILE A 61 7.34 4.61 -7.05
N GLY A 62 6.17 3.97 -7.02
CA GLY A 62 5.99 2.56 -6.74
C GLY A 62 5.41 1.80 -7.94
N ALA A 63 5.53 0.48 -7.88
CA ALA A 63 4.88 -0.45 -8.78
C ALA A 63 3.58 -1.00 -8.14
N GLU A 64 2.62 -1.39 -8.96
CA GLU A 64 1.34 -1.99 -8.51
C GLU A 64 1.43 -3.50 -8.28
N ASN A 65 2.52 -4.12 -8.73
CA ASN A 65 2.83 -5.54 -8.58
C ASN A 65 4.27 -5.81 -9.01
N MET A 66 4.79 -6.97 -8.62
CA MET A 66 5.99 -7.59 -9.20
C MET A 66 5.89 -9.11 -9.05
N TYR A 67 6.69 -9.84 -9.81
CA TYR A 67 6.84 -11.28 -9.62
C TYR A 67 7.95 -11.59 -8.61
N PHE A 68 8.06 -12.85 -8.19
CA PHE A 68 9.04 -13.30 -7.20
C PHE A 68 10.24 -14.05 -7.79
N GLU A 69 10.32 -14.14 -9.13
CA GLU A 69 11.46 -14.71 -9.83
C GLU A 69 12.29 -13.60 -10.50
N GLU A 70 13.60 -13.83 -10.59
CA GLU A 70 14.55 -12.87 -11.17
C GLU A 70 14.44 -12.77 -12.69
N SER A 71 14.12 -13.88 -13.33
CA SER A 71 13.97 -14.02 -14.78
C SER A 71 13.36 -15.37 -15.11
N GLY A 72 12.97 -15.59 -16.37
CA GLY A 72 12.54 -16.90 -16.82
C GLY A 72 11.30 -16.89 -17.73
N ALA A 73 10.69 -18.06 -17.87
CA ALA A 73 9.53 -18.28 -18.72
C ALA A 73 8.22 -17.87 -18.02
N TYR A 74 8.11 -16.58 -17.69
CA TYR A 74 6.97 -15.97 -16.98
C TYR A 74 6.41 -14.82 -17.81
N THR A 75 5.89 -15.14 -19.00
CA THR A 75 5.42 -14.17 -19.99
C THR A 75 4.41 -13.19 -19.37
N GLY A 76 4.74 -11.89 -19.41
CA GLY A 76 3.89 -10.80 -18.89
C GLY A 76 4.25 -10.33 -17.48
N GLU A 77 5.08 -11.07 -16.72
CA GLU A 77 5.49 -10.68 -15.37
C GLU A 77 6.66 -9.67 -15.40
N ILE A 78 6.74 -8.89 -14.34
CA ILE A 78 7.80 -7.90 -14.10
C ILE A 78 8.68 -8.41 -12.95
N ALA A 79 9.94 -8.63 -13.22
CA ALA A 79 10.89 -9.08 -12.22
C ALA A 79 11.34 -7.90 -11.31
N PRO A 80 11.74 -8.17 -10.05
CA PRO A 80 12.13 -7.12 -9.11
C PRO A 80 13.37 -6.33 -9.58
N ASN A 81 14.33 -6.97 -10.23
CA ASN A 81 15.50 -6.28 -10.81
C ASN A 81 15.12 -5.28 -11.92
N MET A 82 14.04 -5.53 -12.68
CA MET A 82 13.53 -4.58 -13.67
C MET A 82 12.97 -3.31 -12.99
N LEU A 83 12.41 -3.44 -11.79
CA LEU A 83 11.89 -2.31 -11.03
C LEU A 83 13.01 -1.50 -10.36
N THR A 84 14.02 -2.17 -9.81
CA THR A 84 15.18 -1.48 -9.19
C THR A 84 16.04 -0.76 -10.22
N ASP A 85 16.21 -1.33 -11.40
CA ASP A 85 16.98 -0.71 -12.50
C ASP A 85 16.43 0.67 -12.89
N VAL A 86 15.10 0.83 -12.88
CA VAL A 86 14.46 2.11 -13.18
C VAL A 86 14.25 3.01 -11.94
N GLY A 87 14.58 2.54 -10.73
CA GLY A 87 14.56 3.34 -9.51
C GLY A 87 13.26 3.31 -8.70
N VAL A 88 12.43 2.29 -8.90
CA VAL A 88 11.22 2.07 -8.08
C VAL A 88 11.59 1.84 -6.60
N LYS A 89 10.85 2.48 -5.68
CA LYS A 89 11.09 2.43 -4.23
C LYS A 89 10.05 1.60 -3.47
N TYR A 90 8.84 1.49 -3.99
CA TYR A 90 7.73 0.81 -3.33
C TYR A 90 7.05 -0.17 -4.30
N VAL A 91 6.42 -1.20 -3.75
CA VAL A 91 5.59 -2.10 -4.54
C VAL A 91 4.36 -2.55 -3.76
N ILE A 92 3.18 -2.45 -4.36
CA ILE A 92 1.95 -3.04 -3.80
C ILE A 92 2.00 -4.55 -4.03
N ILE A 93 1.75 -5.32 -2.97
CA ILE A 93 1.73 -6.78 -3.01
C ILE A 93 0.46 -7.29 -2.34
N GLY A 94 -0.24 -8.21 -3.00
CA GLY A 94 -1.43 -8.85 -2.43
C GLY A 94 -2.68 -7.99 -2.44
N HIS A 95 -2.76 -6.95 -3.29
CA HIS A 95 -3.97 -6.14 -3.43
C HIS A 95 -5.20 -7.01 -3.69
N SER A 96 -6.35 -6.65 -3.11
CA SER A 96 -7.59 -7.42 -3.19
C SER A 96 -7.99 -7.78 -4.63
N GLU A 97 -7.85 -6.87 -5.58
CA GLU A 97 -8.13 -7.13 -7.01
C GLU A 97 -7.21 -8.22 -7.58
N ARG A 98 -5.95 -8.31 -7.13
CA ARG A 98 -5.04 -9.35 -7.61
C ARG A 98 -5.36 -10.71 -7.00
N ARG A 99 -5.82 -10.74 -5.77
CA ARG A 99 -6.32 -11.96 -5.12
C ARG A 99 -7.58 -12.47 -5.79
N GLU A 100 -8.50 -11.58 -6.13
CA GLU A 100 -9.79 -11.91 -6.73
C GLU A 100 -9.68 -12.30 -8.20
N TYR A 101 -8.96 -11.51 -9.01
CA TYR A 101 -8.97 -11.66 -10.47
C TYR A 101 -7.76 -12.40 -11.03
N PHE A 102 -6.65 -12.47 -10.30
CA PHE A 102 -5.37 -13.00 -10.77
C PHE A 102 -4.81 -14.13 -9.90
N ALA A 103 -5.65 -14.74 -9.07
CA ALA A 103 -5.33 -15.90 -8.23
C ALA A 103 -4.09 -15.71 -7.34
N GLU A 104 -3.83 -14.49 -6.85
CA GLU A 104 -2.75 -14.22 -5.91
C GLU A 104 -3.13 -14.78 -4.53
N THR A 105 -2.28 -15.65 -3.96
CA THR A 105 -2.49 -16.31 -2.67
C THR A 105 -1.61 -15.72 -1.59
N ASP A 106 -1.83 -16.08 -0.33
CA ASP A 106 -0.99 -15.62 0.78
C ASP A 106 0.46 -16.12 0.63
N GLU A 107 0.66 -17.33 0.07
CA GLU A 107 1.98 -17.90 -0.19
C GLU A 107 2.72 -17.13 -1.31
N THR A 108 2.01 -16.75 -2.39
CA THR A 108 2.63 -15.93 -3.44
C THR A 108 2.91 -14.52 -2.95
N VAL A 109 2.07 -13.96 -2.08
CA VAL A 109 2.32 -12.69 -1.39
C VAL A 109 3.59 -12.78 -0.55
N ASN A 110 3.76 -13.81 0.27
CA ASN A 110 4.99 -14.02 1.07
C ASN A 110 6.25 -14.07 0.19
N LYS A 111 6.22 -14.85 -0.91
CA LYS A 111 7.35 -14.92 -1.84
C LYS A 111 7.72 -13.54 -2.40
N LYS A 112 6.71 -12.75 -2.79
CA LYS A 112 6.91 -11.38 -3.30
C LYS A 112 7.45 -10.45 -2.21
N VAL A 113 6.95 -10.54 -0.97
CA VAL A 113 7.41 -9.72 0.15
C VAL A 113 8.90 -9.96 0.42
N LYS A 114 9.32 -11.24 0.51
CA LYS A 114 10.73 -11.59 0.70
C LYS A 114 11.58 -11.07 -0.46
N LYS A 115 11.11 -11.25 -1.68
CA LYS A 115 11.83 -10.81 -2.88
C LYS A 115 11.93 -9.27 -2.97
N ALA A 116 10.91 -8.53 -2.53
CA ALA A 116 10.97 -7.07 -2.44
C ALA A 116 12.10 -6.62 -1.50
N PHE A 117 12.21 -7.23 -0.32
CA PHE A 117 13.29 -6.92 0.62
C PHE A 117 14.68 -7.28 0.08
N GLU A 118 14.83 -8.43 -0.60
CA GLU A 118 16.09 -8.80 -1.24
C GLU A 118 16.59 -7.74 -2.24
N HIS A 119 15.67 -7.03 -2.89
CA HIS A 119 15.96 -5.97 -3.85
C HIS A 119 15.90 -4.55 -3.29
N GLY A 120 15.73 -4.38 -1.98
CA GLY A 120 15.65 -3.07 -1.35
C GLY A 120 14.41 -2.26 -1.76
N ILE A 121 13.35 -2.93 -2.21
CA ILE A 121 12.04 -2.31 -2.51
C ILE A 121 11.15 -2.45 -1.27
N THR A 122 10.55 -1.36 -0.82
CA THR A 122 9.61 -1.36 0.30
C THR A 122 8.27 -1.96 -0.12
N PRO A 123 7.84 -3.11 0.44
CA PRO A 123 6.53 -3.68 0.13
C PRO A 123 5.42 -2.92 0.85
N ILE A 124 4.33 -2.65 0.13
CA ILE A 124 3.02 -2.26 0.67
C ILE A 124 2.15 -3.53 0.61
N VAL A 125 2.06 -4.23 1.73
CA VAL A 125 1.42 -5.55 1.83
C VAL A 125 -0.06 -5.37 2.11
N CYS A 126 -0.92 -5.74 1.17
CA CYS A 126 -2.36 -5.61 1.30
C CYS A 126 -2.98 -6.84 1.97
N CYS A 127 -3.88 -6.59 2.91
CA CYS A 127 -4.72 -7.59 3.56
C CYS A 127 -6.14 -7.03 3.72
N GLY A 128 -7.13 -7.92 3.75
CA GLY A 128 -8.51 -7.48 3.88
C GLY A 128 -9.50 -8.62 3.83
N GLU A 129 -10.67 -8.40 4.40
CA GLU A 129 -11.77 -9.35 4.46
C GLU A 129 -12.91 -8.98 3.53
N THR A 130 -13.64 -10.01 3.09
CA THR A 130 -14.90 -9.88 2.35
C THR A 130 -16.06 -9.54 3.29
N LEU A 131 -17.20 -9.10 2.74
CA LEU A 131 -18.41 -8.87 3.53
C LEU A 131 -18.87 -10.13 4.26
N THR A 132 -18.82 -11.27 3.60
CA THR A 132 -19.20 -12.56 4.20
C THR A 132 -18.35 -12.88 5.42
N GLN A 133 -17.03 -12.72 5.35
CA GLN A 133 -16.14 -12.95 6.48
C GLN A 133 -16.41 -12.00 7.65
N ARG A 134 -16.74 -10.74 7.33
CA ARG A 134 -17.11 -9.75 8.35
C ARG A 134 -18.43 -10.12 9.03
N GLU A 135 -19.46 -10.50 8.27
CA GLU A 135 -20.76 -10.91 8.81
C GLU A 135 -20.68 -12.22 9.63
N GLN A 136 -19.74 -13.10 9.30
CA GLN A 136 -19.44 -14.31 10.06
C GLN A 136 -18.62 -14.05 11.34
N GLY A 137 -18.14 -12.82 11.57
CA GLY A 137 -17.34 -12.47 12.74
C GLY A 137 -15.91 -13.00 12.74
N VAL A 138 -15.36 -13.41 11.57
CA VAL A 138 -14.03 -14.01 11.44
C VAL A 138 -12.98 -13.02 10.90
N THR A 139 -13.31 -11.74 10.79
CA THR A 139 -12.43 -10.69 10.23
C THR A 139 -11.03 -10.73 10.82
N ILE A 140 -10.91 -10.66 12.15
CA ILE A 140 -9.61 -10.60 12.83
C ILE A 140 -8.80 -11.87 12.59
N ASP A 141 -9.40 -13.04 12.65
CA ASP A 141 -8.72 -14.32 12.43
C ASP A 141 -8.20 -14.42 11.00
N PHE A 142 -9.03 -14.02 10.03
CA PHE A 142 -8.66 -14.02 8.62
C PHE A 142 -7.50 -13.04 8.33
N ILE A 143 -7.59 -11.80 8.81
CA ILE A 143 -6.51 -10.79 8.67
C ILE A 143 -5.22 -11.29 9.34
N ARG A 144 -5.30 -11.86 10.54
CA ARG A 144 -4.15 -12.44 11.23
C ARG A 144 -3.50 -13.58 10.43
N GLN A 145 -4.29 -14.43 9.79
CA GLN A 145 -3.77 -15.46 8.89
C GLN A 145 -3.00 -14.84 7.73
N GLN A 146 -3.57 -13.87 7.02
CA GLN A 146 -2.91 -13.18 5.91
C GLN A 146 -1.57 -12.56 6.35
N ILE A 147 -1.56 -11.86 7.49
CA ILE A 147 -0.34 -11.21 8.02
C ILE A 147 0.71 -12.24 8.41
N LYS A 148 0.35 -13.31 9.14
CA LYS A 148 1.29 -14.35 9.55
C LYS A 148 1.95 -15.04 8.37
N ILE A 149 1.18 -15.34 7.30
CA ILE A 149 1.73 -15.98 6.11
C ILE A 149 2.59 -14.98 5.32
N ALA A 150 2.12 -13.75 5.11
CA ALA A 150 2.86 -12.73 4.37
C ALA A 150 4.24 -12.43 4.97
N PHE A 151 4.37 -12.49 6.29
CA PHE A 151 5.61 -12.20 7.03
C PHE A 151 6.38 -13.46 7.48
N LEU A 152 6.00 -14.65 7.03
CA LEU A 152 6.74 -15.88 7.30
C LEU A 152 8.16 -15.78 6.75
N ASP A 153 9.17 -16.08 7.59
CA ASP A 153 10.61 -15.98 7.29
C ASP A 153 11.09 -14.55 6.91
N VAL A 154 10.33 -13.52 7.25
CA VAL A 154 10.78 -12.12 7.16
C VAL A 154 11.39 -11.74 8.50
N THR A 155 12.55 -11.08 8.49
CA THR A 155 13.20 -10.65 9.75
C THR A 155 12.52 -9.45 10.37
N ALA A 156 12.68 -9.25 11.69
CA ALA A 156 12.13 -8.08 12.39
C ALA A 156 12.60 -6.75 11.76
N ASP A 157 13.87 -6.67 11.38
CA ASP A 157 14.42 -5.44 10.77
C ASP A 157 13.84 -5.16 9.38
N GLN A 158 13.56 -6.18 8.58
CA GLN A 158 12.82 -6.04 7.33
C GLN A 158 11.37 -5.59 7.60
N ALA A 159 10.68 -6.25 8.54
CA ALA A 159 9.30 -5.94 8.87
C ALA A 159 9.11 -4.48 9.33
N LYS A 160 10.06 -3.91 10.08
CA LYS A 160 10.04 -2.48 10.51
C LYS A 160 9.98 -1.51 9.33
N THR A 161 10.49 -1.89 8.17
CA THR A 161 10.51 -1.04 6.98
C THR A 161 9.31 -1.24 6.05
N ALA A 162 8.55 -2.31 6.24
CA ALA A 162 7.35 -2.59 5.47
C ALA A 162 6.22 -1.59 5.74
N VAL A 163 5.25 -1.59 4.85
CA VAL A 163 3.95 -0.95 5.03
C VAL A 163 2.88 -2.03 4.89
N ILE A 164 1.87 -2.02 5.76
CA ILE A 164 0.70 -2.88 5.63
C ILE A 164 -0.48 -2.00 5.24
N ALA A 165 -1.26 -2.41 4.24
CA ALA A 165 -2.47 -1.71 3.83
C ALA A 165 -3.70 -2.59 4.14
N TYR A 166 -4.53 -2.13 5.07
CA TYR A 166 -5.80 -2.79 5.38
C TYR A 166 -6.88 -2.35 4.41
N GLU A 167 -7.41 -3.29 3.66
CA GLU A 167 -8.45 -3.10 2.67
C GLU A 167 -9.76 -3.77 3.13
N PRO A 168 -10.76 -3.05 3.69
CA PRO A 168 -12.10 -3.61 3.85
C PRO A 168 -12.71 -3.83 2.46
N ILE A 169 -12.56 -5.06 1.89
CA ILE A 169 -12.92 -5.35 0.48
C ILE A 169 -14.39 -4.99 0.22
N TRP A 170 -15.25 -5.22 1.22
CA TRP A 170 -16.68 -4.89 1.17
C TRP A 170 -16.98 -3.38 1.06
N ALA A 171 -15.98 -2.51 1.31
CA ALA A 171 -16.10 -1.06 1.22
C ALA A 171 -15.32 -0.46 0.03
N ILE A 172 -14.70 -1.29 -0.83
CA ILE A 172 -13.94 -0.81 -2.00
C ILE A 172 -14.87 -0.78 -3.22
N GLY A 173 -15.16 0.41 -3.76
CA GLY A 173 -15.95 0.56 -4.98
C GLY A 173 -17.44 0.21 -4.85
N THR A 174 -17.93 -0.09 -3.66
CA THR A 174 -19.31 -0.54 -3.43
C THR A 174 -20.25 0.58 -3.00
N GLY A 175 -19.72 1.78 -2.70
CA GLY A 175 -20.46 2.89 -2.08
C GLY A 175 -20.63 2.74 -0.55
N LYS A 176 -20.26 1.60 0.04
CA LYS A 176 -20.15 1.44 1.50
C LYS A 176 -18.83 2.02 1.99
N VAL A 177 -18.82 2.55 3.20
CA VAL A 177 -17.62 3.09 3.84
C VAL A 177 -17.51 2.48 5.23
N ALA A 178 -16.33 1.98 5.59
CA ALA A 178 -16.07 1.59 6.97
C ALA A 178 -16.03 2.83 7.86
N THR A 179 -16.54 2.73 9.09
CA THR A 179 -16.39 3.82 10.05
C THR A 179 -14.93 3.96 10.48
N THR A 180 -14.57 5.10 11.02
CA THR A 180 -13.21 5.36 11.54
C THR A 180 -12.84 4.36 12.64
N GLU A 181 -13.81 4.01 13.51
CA GLU A 181 -13.63 3.03 14.59
C GLU A 181 -13.39 1.62 14.02
N GLN A 182 -14.13 1.24 12.97
CA GLN A 182 -13.94 -0.06 12.30
C GLN A 182 -12.56 -0.15 11.65
N ALA A 183 -12.10 0.92 11.02
CA ALA A 183 -10.77 1.00 10.44
C ALA A 183 -9.68 0.90 11.53
N GLN A 184 -9.84 1.65 12.63
CA GLN A 184 -8.93 1.63 13.77
C GLN A 184 -8.87 0.24 14.43
N GLU A 185 -10.01 -0.41 14.66
CA GLU A 185 -10.10 -1.75 15.26
C GLU A 185 -9.21 -2.75 14.52
N ILE A 186 -9.32 -2.80 13.21
CA ILE A 186 -8.56 -3.76 12.41
C ILE A 186 -7.08 -3.37 12.28
N CYS A 187 -6.78 -2.08 12.13
CA CYS A 187 -5.38 -1.62 12.12
C CYS A 187 -4.68 -1.92 13.46
N ALA A 188 -5.37 -1.75 14.60
CA ALA A 188 -4.86 -2.15 15.92
C ALA A 188 -4.65 -3.66 16.03
N ALA A 189 -5.57 -4.48 15.49
CA ALA A 189 -5.42 -5.94 15.47
C ALA A 189 -4.23 -6.38 14.60
N ILE A 190 -3.98 -5.72 13.47
CA ILE A 190 -2.80 -5.94 12.62
C ILE A 190 -1.53 -5.63 13.41
N ARG A 191 -1.45 -4.45 14.04
CA ARG A 191 -0.28 -4.05 14.84
C ARG A 191 0.00 -5.02 15.97
N LYS A 192 -1.05 -5.43 16.69
CA LYS A 192 -0.94 -6.46 17.71
C LYS A 192 -0.41 -7.79 17.16
N CYS A 193 -0.88 -8.21 15.98
CA CYS A 193 -0.42 -9.42 15.32
C CYS A 193 1.08 -9.35 14.98
N ILE A 194 1.59 -8.21 14.51
CA ILE A 194 3.02 -7.98 14.27
C ILE A 194 3.81 -8.06 15.59
N GLY A 195 3.30 -7.50 16.68
CA GLY A 195 3.92 -7.62 18.01
C GLY A 195 4.02 -9.07 18.50
N GLU A 196 3.02 -9.89 18.19
CA GLU A 196 3.03 -11.32 18.52
C GLU A 196 3.98 -12.16 17.62
N ILE A 197 4.20 -11.74 16.36
CA ILE A 197 5.14 -12.41 15.44
C ILE A 197 6.59 -12.07 15.80
N TYR A 198 6.86 -10.84 16.17
CA TYR A 198 8.21 -10.31 16.42
C TYR A 198 8.35 -9.79 17.86
N ASP A 199 8.08 -8.50 18.04
CA ASP A 199 8.14 -7.77 19.30
C ASP A 199 7.39 -6.43 19.19
N GLU A 200 7.23 -5.76 20.33
CA GLU A 200 6.57 -4.45 20.41
C GLU A 200 7.32 -3.37 19.63
N ALA A 201 8.65 -3.40 19.62
CA ALA A 201 9.46 -2.41 18.89
C ALA A 201 9.24 -2.50 17.38
N THR A 202 9.07 -3.71 16.86
CA THR A 202 8.74 -3.94 15.45
C THR A 202 7.30 -3.49 15.15
N ALA A 203 6.35 -3.81 16.03
CA ALA A 203 4.96 -3.37 15.90
C ALA A 203 4.82 -1.84 15.91
N GLU A 204 5.62 -1.16 16.73
CA GLU A 204 5.63 0.30 16.79
C GLU A 204 6.36 0.96 15.62
N ALA A 205 7.24 0.26 14.93
CA ALA A 205 7.98 0.79 13.79
C ALA A 205 7.24 0.63 12.46
N ILE A 206 6.54 -0.50 12.26
CA ILE A 206 5.81 -0.77 11.01
C ILE A 206 4.68 0.23 10.80
N ARG A 207 4.50 0.67 9.56
CA ARG A 207 3.44 1.61 9.19
C ARG A 207 2.23 0.86 8.66
N ILE A 208 1.03 1.28 9.10
CA ILE A 208 -0.23 0.67 8.69
C ILE A 208 -1.09 1.73 8.01
N GLN A 209 -1.46 1.48 6.75
CA GLN A 209 -2.35 2.32 5.95
C GLN A 209 -3.78 1.79 6.01
N TYR A 210 -4.74 2.70 5.97
CA TYR A 210 -6.12 2.35 5.63
C TYR A 210 -6.29 2.38 4.11
N GLY A 211 -6.73 1.28 3.51
CA GLY A 211 -6.89 1.08 2.07
C GLY A 211 -8.34 1.07 1.59
N GLY A 212 -9.29 1.41 2.44
CA GLY A 212 -10.68 1.65 2.04
C GLY A 212 -10.88 3.01 1.40
N SER A 213 -12.12 3.50 1.38
CA SER A 213 -12.42 4.81 0.81
C SER A 213 -11.86 5.94 1.66
N VAL A 214 -10.88 6.68 1.13
CA VAL A 214 -10.31 7.89 1.75
C VAL A 214 -10.65 9.10 0.89
N SER A 215 -11.14 10.14 1.52
CA SER A 215 -11.45 11.43 0.90
C SER A 215 -10.80 12.58 1.66
N ALA A 216 -10.76 13.77 1.08
CA ALA A 216 -10.31 14.97 1.78
C ALA A 216 -11.10 15.25 3.07
N ALA A 217 -12.39 14.88 3.12
CA ALA A 217 -13.22 15.06 4.29
C ALA A 217 -12.96 14.04 5.40
N SER A 218 -12.65 12.78 5.05
CA SER A 218 -12.42 11.70 6.02
C SER A 218 -10.97 11.56 6.47
N ALA A 219 -10.01 12.07 5.70
CA ALA A 219 -8.59 11.93 5.99
C ALA A 219 -8.17 12.45 7.39
N PRO A 220 -8.62 13.64 7.86
CA PRO A 220 -8.24 14.15 9.18
C PRO A 220 -8.62 13.19 10.31
N GLU A 221 -9.84 12.68 10.31
CA GLU A 221 -10.35 11.78 11.34
C GLU A 221 -9.68 10.40 11.28
N LEU A 222 -9.53 9.82 10.08
CA LEU A 222 -8.85 8.54 9.87
C LEU A 222 -7.38 8.60 10.31
N PHE A 223 -6.64 9.63 9.89
CA PHE A 223 -5.20 9.72 10.16
C PHE A 223 -4.87 10.23 11.56
N ALA A 224 -5.88 10.69 12.33
CA ALA A 224 -5.76 10.95 13.76
C ALA A 224 -5.79 9.67 14.61
N GLN A 225 -6.22 8.53 14.05
CA GLN A 225 -6.28 7.28 14.78
C GLN A 225 -4.88 6.76 15.15
N ALA A 226 -4.79 6.09 16.29
CA ALA A 226 -3.50 5.65 16.87
C ALA A 226 -2.75 4.64 15.99
N ASP A 227 -3.47 3.79 15.27
CA ASP A 227 -2.90 2.70 14.48
C ASP A 227 -3.02 2.89 12.98
N ILE A 228 -3.47 4.07 12.53
CA ILE A 228 -3.55 4.42 11.11
C ILE A 228 -2.44 5.43 10.77
N ASP A 229 -1.45 4.97 10.02
CA ASP A 229 -0.26 5.74 9.65
C ASP A 229 -0.37 6.38 8.25
N GLY A 230 -1.57 6.46 7.70
CA GLY A 230 -1.84 7.06 6.40
C GLY A 230 -2.83 6.25 5.58
N GLY A 231 -2.78 6.39 4.26
CA GLY A 231 -3.75 5.75 3.37
C GLY A 231 -3.17 5.19 2.07
N LEU A 232 -3.74 4.07 1.62
CA LEU A 232 -3.60 3.58 0.26
C LEU A 232 -4.84 4.01 -0.54
N VAL A 233 -4.67 5.06 -1.35
CA VAL A 233 -5.77 5.83 -1.94
C VAL A 233 -5.96 5.47 -3.41
N GLY A 234 -7.13 5.00 -3.81
CA GLY A 234 -7.46 4.69 -5.20
C GLY A 234 -7.80 5.94 -6.03
N GLY A 235 -9.02 6.02 -6.55
CA GLY A 235 -9.46 7.03 -7.52
C GLY A 235 -9.23 8.51 -7.14
N ALA A 236 -9.22 8.84 -5.85
CA ALA A 236 -8.91 10.20 -5.39
C ALA A 236 -7.46 10.61 -5.69
N SER A 237 -6.52 9.63 -5.78
CA SER A 237 -5.12 9.90 -6.12
C SER A 237 -4.89 10.31 -7.58
N LEU A 238 -5.91 10.20 -8.42
CA LEU A 238 -5.91 10.63 -9.83
C LEU A 238 -6.41 12.06 -10.03
N LYS A 239 -6.59 12.83 -8.96
CA LYS A 239 -7.20 14.17 -8.98
C LYS A 239 -6.41 15.13 -8.09
N PRO A 240 -6.45 16.45 -8.37
CA PRO A 240 -5.81 17.47 -7.51
C PRO A 240 -6.27 17.45 -6.05
N ASP A 241 -7.49 16.99 -5.76
CA ASP A 241 -7.99 16.82 -4.39
C ASP A 241 -7.15 15.84 -3.56
N PHE A 242 -6.30 15.03 -4.18
CA PHE A 242 -5.30 14.21 -3.46
C PHE A 242 -4.37 15.06 -2.59
N GLY A 243 -4.06 16.28 -3.03
CA GLY A 243 -3.31 17.24 -2.23
C GLY A 243 -3.94 17.56 -0.87
N LYS A 244 -5.29 17.57 -0.79
CA LYS A 244 -6.02 17.76 0.48
C LYS A 244 -5.95 16.52 1.39
N ILE A 245 -5.79 15.32 0.82
CA ILE A 245 -5.57 14.09 1.59
C ILE A 245 -4.14 14.06 2.12
N VAL A 246 -3.16 14.46 1.31
CA VAL A 246 -1.74 14.53 1.72
C VAL A 246 -1.54 15.58 2.83
N ASN A 247 -2.15 16.75 2.68
CA ASN A 247 -2.06 17.89 3.60
C ASN A 247 -3.34 18.01 4.46
N TYR A 248 -3.78 16.91 5.05
CA TYR A 248 -5.05 16.73 5.76
C TYR A 248 -5.18 17.51 7.08
N LYS A 249 -4.12 18.17 7.56
CA LYS A 249 -4.09 18.96 8.80
C LYS A 249 -4.78 20.30 8.64
#